data_eee61ba48e2fc51872d7bc508be58e70
#
_entry.id   eee61ba48e2fc51872d7bc508be58e70
#
_cell.length_a   1.000
_cell.length_b   1.000
_cell.length_c   1.000
_cell.angle_alpha   90.00
_cell.angle_beta   90.00
_cell.angle_gamma   90.00
#
_symmetry.space_group_name_H-M   'P 1'
#
loop_
_entity.id
_entity.type
_entity.pdbx_description
1 polymer ?
#
loop_
_entity_poly.entity_id
_entity_poly.type
_entity_poly.pdbx_seq_one_letter_code
_entity_poly.pdbx_strand_id
1 'polypeptide(L)'
;MQFICAQADKVRAWILRAAIATMLVAIVQGVAAQGALPSGFVYLRDIDPTIAQDIRYAGSDNFVGRPLPGYEAPECILRRDVAAALKRVQVELAAAGFSLKVYDCYRPTRAVRAMAEWVHDGRSDAPTKRFFPRVPKASLLSGYISSRSLHSTGTAIDLTLIKASAAPPAPFDPAAAYGPCTAPLAQRSPDNSLDMGTSFDCFDSASHTASRAVGGEQRGWRNLLVEAMRKQGFGNYDREWWHFSYAGSGRASAYDFPIRAR
;
A
#
# COMPACT_ATOMS: atom_id res chain seq x y z
N MET A 1 3.98 53.22 51.79
CA MET A 1 4.50 51.91 51.33
C MET A 1 3.47 50.95 50.74
N GLN A 2 2.17 51.16 50.88
CA GLN A 2 1.09 50.28 50.36
C GLN A 2 0.70 50.50 48.89
N PHE A 3 0.98 51.66 48.30
CA PHE A 3 0.61 51.95 46.91
C PHE A 3 1.54 51.35 45.82
N ILE A 4 2.75 51.00 46.17
CA ILE A 4 3.74 50.44 45.21
C ILE A 4 3.52 48.94 45.01
N CYS A 5 3.07 48.18 45.99
CA CYS A 5 2.76 46.76 45.88
C CYS A 5 1.58 46.44 44.93
N ALA A 6 0.52 47.25 44.97
CA ALA A 6 -0.69 47.01 44.18
C ALA A 6 -0.49 47.18 42.65
N GLN A 7 0.51 47.98 42.28
CA GLN A 7 0.83 48.20 40.84
C GLN A 7 1.67 47.08 40.25
N ALA A 8 2.56 46.47 41.05
CA ALA A 8 3.39 45.35 40.62
C ALA A 8 2.55 44.07 40.31
N ASP A 9 1.50 43.81 41.09
CA ASP A 9 0.63 42.64 40.89
C ASP A 9 -0.27 42.79 39.64
N LYS A 10 -0.69 44.01 39.29
CA LYS A 10 -1.46 44.26 38.05
C LYS A 10 -0.60 44.09 36.81
N VAL A 11 0.67 44.49 36.83
CA VAL A 11 1.61 44.33 35.72
C VAL A 11 1.96 42.83 35.52
N ARG A 12 2.19 42.09 36.61
CA ARG A 12 2.43 40.65 36.53
C ARG A 12 1.22 39.89 35.98
N ALA A 13 0.01 40.24 36.40
CA ALA A 13 -1.23 39.63 35.87
C ALA A 13 -1.43 39.93 34.37
N TRP A 14 -1.01 41.10 33.90
CA TRP A 14 -1.10 41.45 32.48
C TRP A 14 -0.10 40.73 31.60
N ILE A 15 1.15 40.58 32.07
CA ILE A 15 2.20 39.83 31.40
C ILE A 15 1.86 38.33 31.34
N LEU A 16 1.28 37.75 32.40
CA LEU A 16 0.84 36.36 32.41
C LEU A 16 -0.32 36.09 31.42
N ARG A 17 -1.27 37.02 31.33
CA ARG A 17 -2.39 36.89 30.37
C ARG A 17 -1.94 37.08 28.92
N ALA A 18 -0.98 37.96 28.65
CA ALA A 18 -0.38 38.13 27.31
C ALA A 18 0.41 36.90 26.88
N ALA A 19 1.17 36.25 27.80
CA ALA A 19 1.93 35.06 27.52
C ALA A 19 1.04 33.82 27.24
N ILE A 20 -0.07 33.68 27.95
CA ILE A 20 -1.04 32.59 27.72
C ILE A 20 -1.78 32.79 26.39
N ALA A 21 -2.14 34.03 26.02
CA ALA A 21 -2.77 34.32 24.74
C ALA A 21 -1.84 34.06 23.55
N THR A 22 -0.55 34.35 23.68
CA THR A 22 0.46 34.05 22.61
C THR A 22 0.75 32.56 22.50
N MET A 23 0.72 31.80 23.58
CA MET A 23 0.88 30.34 23.55
C MET A 23 -0.33 29.61 22.92
N LEU A 24 -1.55 30.10 23.14
CA LEU A 24 -2.76 29.54 22.50
C LEU A 24 -2.84 29.82 21.00
N VAL A 25 -2.31 30.92 20.51
CA VAL A 25 -2.25 31.22 19.08
C VAL A 25 -1.17 30.39 18.36
N ALA A 26 -0.06 29.99 19.04
CA ALA A 26 0.99 29.17 18.46
C ALA A 26 0.58 27.68 18.28
N ILE A 27 -0.42 27.20 19.03
CA ILE A 27 -0.88 25.79 18.93
C ILE A 27 -1.87 25.60 17.76
N VAL A 28 -2.48 26.64 17.24
CA VAL A 28 -3.44 26.55 16.13
C VAL A 28 -2.78 26.58 14.73
N GLN A 29 -1.50 26.91 14.61
CA GLN A 29 -0.81 27.00 13.32
C GLN A 29 -0.20 25.70 12.80
N GLY A 30 -0.42 24.56 13.47
CA GLY A 30 0.18 23.26 13.12
C GLY A 30 -0.74 22.27 12.40
N VAL A 31 -1.98 22.60 12.08
CA VAL A 31 -2.80 21.78 11.18
C VAL A 31 -2.40 22.15 9.75
N ALA A 32 -1.33 21.54 9.25
CA ALA A 32 -1.05 21.56 7.83
C ALA A 32 -2.35 21.14 7.12
N ALA A 33 -2.89 22.01 6.26
CA ALA A 33 -4.04 21.69 5.44
C ALA A 33 -3.72 20.39 4.72
N GLN A 34 -4.37 19.29 5.12
CA GLN A 34 -4.27 18.01 4.41
C GLN A 34 -4.70 18.31 2.98
N GLY A 35 -3.73 18.28 2.05
CA GLY A 35 -4.00 18.59 0.67
C GLY A 35 -5.13 17.69 0.17
N ALA A 36 -6.24 18.27 -0.25
CA ALA A 36 -7.37 17.52 -0.77
C ALA A 36 -6.90 16.63 -1.91
N LEU A 37 -7.38 15.38 -1.94
CA LEU A 37 -7.10 14.47 -3.05
C LEU A 37 -7.60 15.08 -4.36
N PRO A 38 -6.94 14.80 -5.50
CA PRO A 38 -7.46 15.18 -6.81
C PRO A 38 -8.90 14.68 -6.99
N SER A 39 -9.70 15.44 -7.74
CA SER A 39 -11.10 15.10 -8.01
C SER A 39 -11.20 13.66 -8.54
N GLY A 40 -12.15 12.91 -8.00
CA GLY A 40 -12.42 11.52 -8.34
C GLY A 40 -11.60 10.49 -7.55
N PHE A 41 -10.62 10.89 -6.72
CA PHE A 41 -9.90 10.00 -5.83
C PHE A 41 -10.50 9.98 -4.41
N VAL A 42 -10.34 8.85 -3.74
CA VAL A 42 -10.81 8.63 -2.36
C VAL A 42 -9.82 7.75 -1.60
N TYR A 43 -9.76 7.91 -0.29
CA TYR A 43 -9.12 6.92 0.58
C TYR A 43 -10.02 5.68 0.66
N LEU A 44 -9.44 4.49 0.50
CA LEU A 44 -10.19 3.23 0.56
C LEU A 44 -10.88 3.07 1.92
N ARG A 45 -10.22 3.47 3.01
CA ARG A 45 -10.79 3.39 4.37
C ARG A 45 -12.09 4.19 4.57
N ASP A 46 -12.32 5.22 3.74
CA ASP A 46 -13.56 6.00 3.77
C ASP A 46 -14.72 5.30 3.07
N ILE A 47 -14.39 4.38 2.16
CA ILE A 47 -15.36 3.60 1.39
C ILE A 47 -15.67 2.29 2.10
N ASP A 48 -14.61 1.60 2.58
CA ASP A 48 -14.74 0.37 3.34
C ASP A 48 -13.53 0.18 4.29
N PRO A 49 -13.67 0.49 5.60
CA PRO A 49 -12.61 0.33 6.58
C PRO A 49 -12.33 -1.13 6.95
N THR A 50 -13.14 -2.10 6.51
CA THR A 50 -12.95 -3.53 6.78
C THR A 50 -11.89 -4.17 5.88
N ILE A 51 -11.54 -3.54 4.77
CA ILE A 51 -10.46 -3.99 3.90
C ILE A 51 -9.13 -3.66 4.56
N ALA A 52 -8.35 -4.70 4.87
CA ALA A 52 -7.03 -4.52 5.48
C ALA A 52 -6.05 -3.84 4.51
N GLN A 53 -5.17 -3.00 5.04
CA GLN A 53 -4.16 -2.29 4.26
C GLN A 53 -2.76 -2.63 4.77
N ASP A 54 -1.90 -3.12 3.88
CA ASP A 54 -0.49 -3.45 4.12
C ASP A 54 0.32 -2.85 2.96
N ILE A 55 0.38 -1.51 2.93
CA ILE A 55 0.93 -0.76 1.80
C ILE A 55 2.45 -0.89 1.78
N ARG A 56 2.95 -1.88 1.03
CA ARG A 56 4.33 -2.35 1.04
C ARG A 56 5.34 -1.28 0.61
N TYR A 57 4.97 -0.40 -0.30
CA TYR A 57 5.87 0.64 -0.81
C TYR A 57 6.01 1.85 0.13
N ALA A 58 5.20 1.94 1.17
CA ALA A 58 5.40 2.90 2.25
C ALA A 58 6.45 2.44 3.30
N GLY A 59 6.85 1.17 3.23
CA GLY A 59 7.84 0.53 4.11
C GLY A 59 9.03 -0.04 3.35
N SER A 60 9.78 -0.94 3.99
CA SER A 60 10.96 -1.60 3.44
C SER A 60 10.74 -3.05 3.03
N ASP A 61 9.58 -3.67 3.33
CA ASP A 61 9.24 -5.02 2.87
C ASP A 61 8.72 -5.01 1.44
N ASN A 62 9.57 -4.58 0.52
CA ASN A 62 9.32 -4.57 -0.92
C ASN A 62 10.63 -4.88 -1.69
N PHE A 63 10.53 -5.08 -2.99
CA PHE A 63 11.67 -5.49 -3.81
C PHE A 63 12.76 -4.43 -3.95
N VAL A 64 12.47 -3.15 -3.66
CA VAL A 64 13.45 -2.05 -3.64
C VAL A 64 14.18 -1.98 -2.29
N GLY A 65 13.59 -2.53 -1.21
CA GLY A 65 14.15 -2.60 0.14
C GLY A 65 14.09 -1.28 0.92
N ARG A 66 13.29 -0.31 0.46
CA ARG A 66 13.07 0.99 1.10
C ARG A 66 11.74 1.60 0.70
N PRO A 67 11.23 2.60 1.46
CA PRO A 67 10.05 3.37 1.03
C PRO A 67 10.29 4.02 -0.34
N LEU A 68 9.25 4.02 -1.18
CA LEU A 68 9.31 4.64 -2.50
C LEU A 68 8.91 6.13 -2.44
N PRO A 69 9.47 6.97 -3.33
CA PRO A 69 9.12 8.38 -3.40
C PRO A 69 7.62 8.59 -3.64
N GLY A 70 7.03 9.44 -2.79
CA GLY A 70 5.60 9.76 -2.87
C GLY A 70 4.70 8.90 -1.99
N TYR A 71 5.20 7.84 -1.34
CA TYR A 71 4.51 7.13 -0.27
C TYR A 71 4.87 7.77 1.08
N GLU A 72 4.17 8.85 1.43
CA GLU A 72 4.37 9.58 2.70
C GLU A 72 3.54 8.98 3.84
N ALA A 73 2.59 8.09 3.51
CA ALA A 73 1.79 7.32 4.46
C ALA A 73 1.36 5.96 3.86
N PRO A 74 1.10 4.93 4.70
CA PRO A 74 0.62 3.62 4.26
C PRO A 74 -0.89 3.63 3.98
N GLU A 75 -1.33 4.42 3.00
CA GLU A 75 -2.72 4.61 2.64
C GLU A 75 -3.03 4.09 1.24
N CYS A 76 -4.13 3.37 1.10
CA CYS A 76 -4.69 3.03 -0.19
C CYS A 76 -5.58 4.16 -0.70
N ILE A 77 -5.22 4.74 -1.83
CA ILE A 77 -6.00 5.74 -2.55
C ILE A 77 -6.40 5.13 -3.89
N LEU A 78 -7.66 5.26 -4.27
CA LEU A 78 -8.20 4.74 -5.53
C LEU A 78 -9.14 5.77 -6.17
N ARG A 79 -9.47 5.58 -7.43
CA ARG A 79 -10.64 6.27 -8.00
C ARG A 79 -11.90 5.78 -7.29
N ARG A 80 -12.88 6.68 -7.13
CA ARG A 80 -14.11 6.41 -6.38
C ARG A 80 -14.89 5.22 -6.92
N ASP A 81 -14.99 5.07 -8.23
CA ASP A 81 -15.67 3.97 -8.91
C ASP A 81 -14.96 2.63 -8.65
N VAL A 82 -13.62 2.63 -8.66
CA VAL A 82 -12.79 1.47 -8.34
C VAL A 82 -12.97 1.04 -6.88
N ALA A 83 -12.89 2.00 -5.95
CA ALA A 83 -13.10 1.72 -4.53
C ALA A 83 -14.52 1.20 -4.25
N ALA A 84 -15.54 1.74 -4.93
CA ALA A 84 -16.91 1.26 -4.82
C ALA A 84 -17.09 -0.16 -5.38
N ALA A 85 -16.41 -0.50 -6.48
CA ALA A 85 -16.39 -1.86 -7.02
C ALA A 85 -15.69 -2.82 -6.05
N LEU A 86 -14.56 -2.42 -5.48
CA LEU A 86 -13.81 -3.22 -4.51
C LEU A 86 -14.63 -3.51 -3.24
N LYS A 87 -15.40 -2.53 -2.75
CA LYS A 87 -16.34 -2.74 -1.64
C LYS A 87 -17.33 -3.86 -1.93
N ARG A 88 -17.85 -3.97 -3.17
CA ARG A 88 -18.76 -5.06 -3.53
C ARG A 88 -18.07 -6.43 -3.49
N VAL A 89 -16.79 -6.51 -3.91
CA VAL A 89 -15.98 -7.72 -3.74
C VAL A 89 -15.84 -8.08 -2.27
N GLN A 90 -15.53 -7.10 -1.41
CA GLN A 90 -15.39 -7.30 0.03
C GLN A 90 -16.67 -7.86 0.66
N VAL A 91 -17.84 -7.32 0.31
CA VAL A 91 -19.14 -7.80 0.82
C VAL A 91 -19.39 -9.27 0.44
N GLU A 92 -19.09 -9.66 -0.81
CA GLU A 92 -19.25 -11.04 -1.27
C GLU A 92 -18.32 -11.99 -0.50
N LEU A 93 -17.05 -11.62 -0.35
CA LEU A 93 -16.05 -12.45 0.33
C LEU A 93 -16.31 -12.55 1.84
N ALA A 94 -16.78 -11.47 2.47
CA ALA A 94 -17.10 -11.46 3.89
C ALA A 94 -18.22 -12.47 4.24
N ALA A 95 -19.21 -12.64 3.38
CA ALA A 95 -20.25 -13.64 3.53
C ALA A 95 -19.71 -15.09 3.52
N ALA A 96 -18.54 -15.30 2.89
CA ALA A 96 -17.85 -16.59 2.86
C ALA A 96 -16.74 -16.73 3.92
N GLY A 97 -16.61 -15.77 4.85
CA GLY A 97 -15.62 -15.79 5.94
C GLY A 97 -14.22 -15.32 5.53
N PHE A 98 -14.09 -14.61 4.40
CA PHE A 98 -12.84 -14.03 3.92
C PHE A 98 -12.89 -12.51 3.95
N SER A 99 -11.72 -11.89 3.83
CA SER A 99 -11.56 -10.45 3.67
C SER A 99 -10.43 -10.16 2.67
N LEU A 100 -10.50 -9.00 2.06
CA LEU A 100 -9.41 -8.47 1.23
C LEU A 100 -8.33 -7.83 2.10
N LYS A 101 -7.08 -7.92 1.65
CA LYS A 101 -5.96 -7.12 2.10
C LYS A 101 -5.24 -6.54 0.89
N VAL A 102 -5.04 -5.21 0.86
CA VAL A 102 -4.39 -4.50 -0.23
C VAL A 102 -2.91 -4.27 0.08
N TYR A 103 -2.05 -4.45 -0.92
CA TYR A 103 -0.60 -4.20 -0.86
C TYR A 103 -0.20 -2.91 -1.55
N ASP A 104 -0.89 -2.57 -2.66
CA ASP A 104 -0.70 -1.32 -3.39
C ASP A 104 -1.99 -0.90 -4.11
N CYS A 105 -2.16 0.42 -4.25
CA CYS A 105 -3.31 1.04 -4.88
C CYS A 105 -2.84 2.09 -5.90
N TYR A 106 -3.21 3.36 -5.75
CA TYR A 106 -2.59 4.42 -6.54
C TYR A 106 -1.08 4.48 -6.22
N ARG A 107 -0.26 4.52 -7.28
CA ARG A 107 1.21 4.61 -7.22
C ARG A 107 1.65 5.88 -7.96
N PRO A 108 2.24 6.87 -7.28
CA PRO A 108 2.76 8.07 -7.94
C PRO A 108 3.73 7.74 -9.07
N THR A 109 3.70 8.49 -10.18
CA THR A 109 4.62 8.21 -11.30
C THR A 109 6.10 8.33 -10.91
N ARG A 110 6.43 9.15 -9.89
CA ARG A 110 7.79 9.22 -9.32
C ARG A 110 8.22 7.89 -8.69
N ALA A 111 7.30 7.13 -8.09
CA ALA A 111 7.59 5.80 -7.55
C ALA A 111 7.88 4.80 -8.69
N VAL A 112 7.10 4.85 -9.76
CA VAL A 112 7.33 4.02 -10.96
C VAL A 112 8.71 4.29 -11.57
N ARG A 113 9.12 5.56 -11.67
CA ARG A 113 10.48 5.93 -12.12
C ARG A 113 11.55 5.37 -11.19
N ALA A 114 11.36 5.52 -9.88
CA ALA A 114 12.32 5.01 -8.88
C ALA A 114 12.47 3.48 -8.92
N MET A 115 11.40 2.72 -9.23
CA MET A 115 11.47 1.28 -9.47
C MET A 115 12.33 0.95 -10.70
N ALA A 116 12.13 1.67 -11.80
CA ALA A 116 12.91 1.46 -13.02
C ALA A 116 14.40 1.84 -12.84
N GLU A 117 14.68 2.95 -12.15
CA GLU A 117 16.03 3.38 -11.80
C GLU A 117 16.74 2.37 -10.90
N TRP A 118 16.02 1.79 -9.93
CA TRP A 118 16.56 0.77 -9.03
C TRP A 118 17.09 -0.46 -9.78
N VAL A 119 16.49 -0.86 -10.89
CA VAL A 119 16.98 -2.00 -11.70
C VAL A 119 18.42 -1.77 -12.16
N HIS A 120 18.82 -0.53 -12.40
CA HIS A 120 20.12 -0.13 -12.95
C HIS A 120 21.04 0.59 -11.94
N ASP A 121 20.69 0.68 -10.67
CA ASP A 121 21.39 1.49 -9.67
C ASP A 121 22.76 0.92 -9.22
N GLY A 122 23.15 -0.25 -9.69
CA GLY A 122 24.41 -0.91 -9.39
C GLY A 122 24.60 -1.34 -7.93
N ARG A 123 23.59 -1.14 -7.08
CA ARG A 123 23.66 -1.52 -5.66
C ARG A 123 23.52 -3.03 -5.48
N SER A 124 24.06 -3.53 -4.36
CA SER A 124 23.82 -4.92 -3.95
C SER A 124 22.33 -5.18 -3.80
N ASP A 125 21.85 -6.23 -4.45
CA ASP A 125 20.47 -6.69 -4.38
C ASP A 125 20.26 -7.80 -3.31
N ALA A 126 21.30 -8.15 -2.54
CA ALA A 126 21.26 -9.24 -1.59
C ALA A 126 20.05 -9.20 -0.62
N PRO A 127 19.68 -8.08 0.01
CA PRO A 127 18.51 -8.03 0.90
C PRO A 127 17.17 -8.22 0.20
N THR A 128 17.09 -7.89 -1.09
CA THR A 128 15.85 -7.93 -1.88
C THR A 128 15.79 -9.06 -2.89
N LYS A 129 16.89 -9.82 -3.04
CA LYS A 129 17.00 -10.97 -3.95
C LYS A 129 15.91 -12.02 -3.71
N ARG A 130 15.34 -12.06 -2.53
CA ARG A 130 14.22 -12.95 -2.22
C ARG A 130 12.99 -12.72 -3.10
N PHE A 131 12.79 -11.53 -3.66
CA PHE A 131 11.66 -11.19 -4.54
C PHE A 131 11.85 -11.64 -6.00
N PHE A 132 13.09 -11.91 -6.43
CA PHE A 132 13.42 -12.36 -7.79
C PHE A 132 14.49 -13.46 -7.76
N PRO A 133 14.21 -14.59 -7.07
CA PRO A 133 15.23 -15.59 -6.75
C PRO A 133 15.87 -16.21 -7.99
N ARG A 134 15.12 -16.35 -9.08
CA ARG A 134 15.54 -17.03 -10.31
C ARG A 134 15.68 -16.10 -11.51
N VAL A 135 15.38 -14.80 -11.35
CA VAL A 135 15.44 -13.82 -12.42
C VAL A 135 16.60 -12.85 -12.17
N PRO A 136 17.45 -12.54 -13.16
CA PRO A 136 18.45 -11.47 -13.03
C PRO A 136 17.77 -10.13 -12.85
N LYS A 137 18.28 -9.26 -11.93
CA LYS A 137 17.73 -7.92 -11.68
C LYS A 137 17.57 -7.10 -12.96
N ALA A 138 18.59 -7.12 -13.84
CA ALA A 138 18.57 -6.41 -15.11
C ALA A 138 17.44 -6.85 -16.08
N SER A 139 16.90 -8.06 -15.89
CA SER A 139 15.80 -8.59 -16.73
C SER A 139 14.41 -8.22 -16.22
N LEU A 140 14.28 -7.58 -15.06
CA LEU A 140 12.98 -7.28 -14.45
C LEU A 140 12.13 -6.32 -15.28
N LEU A 141 12.74 -5.42 -16.04
CA LEU A 141 12.03 -4.52 -16.98
C LEU A 141 11.43 -5.25 -18.19
N SER A 142 11.81 -6.50 -18.43
CA SER A 142 11.34 -7.29 -19.57
C SER A 142 10.04 -8.07 -19.27
N GLY A 143 9.25 -7.68 -18.26
CA GLY A 143 7.99 -8.36 -18.01
C GLY A 143 7.41 -8.28 -16.59
N TYR A 144 8.14 -7.67 -15.62
CA TYR A 144 7.68 -7.50 -14.26
C TYR A 144 7.56 -6.03 -13.83
N ILE A 145 8.54 -5.19 -14.18
CA ILE A 145 8.52 -3.76 -13.86
C ILE A 145 8.27 -2.98 -15.15
N SER A 146 7.23 -2.18 -15.18
CA SER A 146 6.88 -1.33 -16.33
C SER A 146 7.27 0.12 -16.07
N SER A 147 7.72 0.83 -17.12
CA SER A 147 7.90 2.29 -17.08
C SER A 147 6.57 3.07 -17.09
N ARG A 148 5.47 2.39 -17.35
CA ARG A 148 4.10 2.90 -17.28
C ARG A 148 3.26 1.93 -16.47
N SER A 149 2.51 2.44 -15.49
CA SER A 149 1.71 1.62 -14.59
C SER A 149 0.28 2.12 -14.53
N LEU A 150 -0.69 1.22 -14.60
CA LEU A 150 -2.10 1.52 -14.35
C LEU A 150 -2.37 1.92 -12.89
N HIS A 151 -1.51 1.54 -11.95
CA HIS A 151 -1.56 2.06 -10.59
C HIS A 151 -1.47 3.59 -10.55
N SER A 152 -0.67 4.21 -11.44
CA SER A 152 -0.55 5.67 -11.49
C SER A 152 -1.84 6.37 -11.93
N THR A 153 -2.81 5.65 -12.45
CA THR A 153 -4.14 6.18 -12.81
C THR A 153 -5.17 6.02 -11.68
N GLY A 154 -4.84 5.25 -10.63
CA GLY A 154 -5.75 4.87 -9.54
C GLY A 154 -6.78 3.81 -9.95
N THR A 155 -6.54 3.08 -11.05
CA THR A 155 -7.45 2.03 -11.55
C THR A 155 -6.90 0.61 -11.40
N ALA A 156 -5.67 0.44 -10.95
CA ALA A 156 -5.09 -0.85 -10.62
C ALA A 156 -4.89 -1.00 -9.11
N ILE A 157 -4.88 -2.24 -8.67
CA ILE A 157 -4.75 -2.62 -7.26
C ILE A 157 -4.04 -3.96 -7.14
N ASP A 158 -3.13 -4.06 -6.17
CA ASP A 158 -2.47 -5.30 -5.77
C ASP A 158 -3.06 -5.76 -4.43
N LEU A 159 -3.56 -6.98 -4.38
CA LEU A 159 -4.29 -7.47 -3.21
C LEU A 159 -4.26 -8.99 -3.06
N THR A 160 -4.74 -9.45 -1.91
CA THR A 160 -4.85 -10.85 -1.55
C THR A 160 -6.12 -11.13 -0.74
N LEU A 161 -6.31 -12.41 -0.41
CA LEU A 161 -7.31 -12.91 0.54
C LEU A 161 -6.68 -13.17 1.91
N ILE A 162 -7.40 -12.82 2.97
CA ILE A 162 -7.16 -13.23 4.34
C ILE A 162 -8.42 -13.91 4.90
N LYS A 163 -8.29 -14.73 5.94
CA LYS A 163 -9.48 -15.13 6.75
C LYS A 163 -10.01 -13.89 7.47
N ALA A 164 -11.31 -13.73 7.54
CA ALA A 164 -11.93 -12.58 8.25
C ALA A 164 -11.52 -12.52 9.74
N SER A 165 -11.20 -13.69 10.32
CA SER A 165 -10.71 -13.82 11.71
C SER A 165 -9.17 -13.79 11.83
N ALA A 166 -8.43 -13.51 10.76
CA ALA A 166 -6.97 -13.54 10.80
C ALA A 166 -6.43 -12.44 11.71
N ALA A 167 -5.53 -12.81 12.64
CA ALA A 167 -4.77 -11.83 13.39
C ALA A 167 -3.81 -11.05 12.46
N PRO A 168 -3.43 -9.81 12.82
CA PRO A 168 -2.36 -9.11 12.14
C PRO A 168 -1.09 -9.97 12.09
N PRO A 169 -0.30 -9.90 11.00
CA PRO A 169 0.97 -10.61 10.94
C PRO A 169 1.97 -10.01 11.95
N ALA A 170 3.02 -10.78 12.28
CA ALA A 170 4.15 -10.21 12.99
C ALA A 170 4.74 -9.03 12.19
N PRO A 171 5.30 -8.01 12.85
CA PRO A 171 6.00 -6.93 12.16
C PRO A 171 7.16 -7.46 11.30
N PHE A 172 7.36 -6.86 10.15
CA PHE A 172 8.53 -7.15 9.32
C PHE A 172 9.82 -6.67 10.03
N ASP A 173 10.78 -7.60 10.15
CA ASP A 173 12.11 -7.28 10.70
C ASP A 173 13.13 -7.25 9.54
N PRO A 174 13.68 -6.08 9.19
CA PRO A 174 14.66 -5.97 8.10
C PRO A 174 15.98 -6.68 8.38
N ALA A 175 16.26 -7.05 9.65
CA ALA A 175 17.45 -7.81 10.04
C ALA A 175 17.25 -9.32 9.95
N ALA A 176 16.01 -9.79 9.83
CA ALA A 176 15.72 -11.21 9.75
C ALA A 176 16.04 -11.79 8.36
N ALA A 177 16.53 -13.03 8.35
CA ALA A 177 16.78 -13.79 7.13
C ALA A 177 15.48 -14.49 6.68
N TYR A 178 14.79 -13.90 5.71
CA TYR A 178 13.64 -14.53 5.08
C TYR A 178 14.03 -15.31 3.84
N GLY A 179 13.36 -16.42 3.62
CA GLY A 179 13.52 -17.24 2.41
C GLY A 179 13.03 -16.53 1.14
N PRO A 180 13.32 -17.12 -0.04
CA PRO A 180 12.83 -16.58 -1.31
C PRO A 180 11.29 -16.54 -1.36
N CYS A 181 10.74 -15.65 -2.14
CA CYS A 181 9.30 -15.48 -2.31
C CYS A 181 8.56 -16.74 -2.82
N THR A 182 9.30 -17.70 -3.34
CA THR A 182 8.81 -19.01 -3.77
C THR A 182 8.97 -20.11 -2.71
N ALA A 183 9.53 -19.80 -1.53
CA ALA A 183 9.69 -20.76 -0.44
C ALA A 183 8.34 -21.15 0.18
N PRO A 184 8.28 -22.20 1.02
CA PRO A 184 7.13 -22.46 1.87
C PRO A 184 6.73 -21.24 2.71
N LEU A 185 5.43 -21.06 2.95
CA LEU A 185 4.88 -19.86 3.61
C LEU A 185 5.62 -19.49 4.92
N ALA A 186 5.92 -20.47 5.76
CA ALA A 186 6.60 -20.26 7.04
C ALA A 186 8.05 -19.72 6.94
N GLN A 187 8.64 -19.71 5.76
CA GLN A 187 10.00 -19.21 5.51
C GLN A 187 10.00 -17.82 4.85
N ARG A 188 8.85 -17.32 4.40
CA ARG A 188 8.73 -16.00 3.79
C ARG A 188 8.63 -14.89 4.85
N SER A 189 8.73 -13.63 4.42
CA SER A 189 8.42 -12.51 5.32
C SER A 189 6.99 -12.61 5.87
N PRO A 190 6.74 -12.11 7.09
CA PRO A 190 5.45 -12.25 7.76
C PRO A 190 4.31 -11.69 6.91
N ASP A 191 3.30 -12.53 6.71
CA ASP A 191 2.09 -12.17 5.98
C ASP A 191 0.94 -13.06 6.50
N ASN A 192 -0.24 -12.49 6.69
CA ASN A 192 -1.44 -13.22 7.13
C ASN A 192 -2.38 -13.57 5.98
N SER A 193 -1.90 -13.46 4.73
CA SER A 193 -2.66 -13.89 3.56
C SER A 193 -2.84 -15.41 3.51
N LEU A 194 -3.88 -15.86 2.82
CA LEU A 194 -3.97 -17.25 2.40
C LEU A 194 -2.75 -17.57 1.52
N ASP A 195 -2.24 -18.81 1.64
CA ASP A 195 -1.05 -19.17 0.87
C ASP A 195 -1.34 -19.21 -0.64
N MET A 196 -0.97 -18.17 -1.32
CA MET A 196 -1.05 -18.05 -2.78
C MET A 196 0.07 -18.79 -3.52
N GLY A 197 0.96 -19.50 -2.80
CA GLY A 197 2.11 -20.25 -3.36
C GLY A 197 3.36 -19.39 -3.58
N THR A 198 3.25 -18.08 -3.63
CA THR A 198 4.35 -17.13 -3.61
C THR A 198 3.99 -15.91 -2.75
N SER A 199 4.99 -15.14 -2.31
CA SER A 199 4.72 -13.82 -1.74
C SER A 199 4.19 -12.86 -2.80
N PHE A 200 3.63 -11.73 -2.36
CA PHE A 200 3.42 -10.54 -3.17
C PHE A 200 4.76 -10.08 -3.80
N ASP A 201 4.72 -9.45 -4.97
CA ASP A 201 5.92 -8.98 -5.71
C ASP A 201 6.97 -10.06 -6.00
N CYS A 202 6.58 -11.33 -6.09
CA CYS A 202 7.48 -12.40 -6.46
C CYS A 202 7.69 -12.45 -7.99
N PHE A 203 8.78 -11.90 -8.46
CA PHE A 203 9.14 -11.88 -9.89
C PHE A 203 9.67 -13.24 -10.34
N ASP A 204 8.73 -14.14 -10.56
CA ASP A 204 8.96 -15.55 -10.88
C ASP A 204 7.75 -16.12 -11.60
N SER A 205 7.97 -17.08 -12.51
CA SER A 205 6.88 -17.77 -13.21
C SER A 205 5.92 -18.54 -12.28
N ALA A 206 6.34 -18.85 -11.04
CA ALA A 206 5.47 -19.39 -10.01
C ALA A 206 4.36 -18.42 -9.61
N SER A 207 4.54 -17.10 -9.81
CA SER A 207 3.54 -16.06 -9.54
C SER A 207 2.49 -15.90 -10.64
N HIS A 208 2.70 -16.47 -11.82
CA HIS A 208 1.68 -16.45 -12.86
C HIS A 208 0.41 -17.10 -12.32
N THR A 209 -0.75 -16.45 -12.54
CA THR A 209 -2.02 -16.82 -11.92
C THR A 209 -2.36 -18.31 -12.14
N ALA A 210 -2.15 -18.82 -13.36
CA ALA A 210 -2.41 -20.21 -13.72
C ALA A 210 -1.21 -21.15 -13.55
N SER A 211 -0.12 -20.72 -12.84
CA SER A 211 1.10 -21.51 -12.70
C SER A 211 0.84 -22.87 -12.07
N ARG A 212 1.40 -23.92 -12.70
CA ARG A 212 1.40 -25.28 -12.16
C ARG A 212 2.55 -25.56 -11.20
N ALA A 213 3.44 -24.60 -11.01
CA ALA A 213 4.55 -24.70 -10.06
C ALA A 213 4.09 -24.56 -8.59
N VAL A 214 2.83 -24.20 -8.34
CA VAL A 214 2.20 -24.13 -7.02
C VAL A 214 1.17 -25.24 -6.84
N GLY A 215 0.85 -25.59 -5.58
CA GLY A 215 -0.07 -26.67 -5.25
C GLY A 215 -1.52 -26.40 -5.65
N GLY A 216 -2.35 -27.43 -5.53
CA GLY A 216 -3.79 -27.35 -5.87
C GLY A 216 -4.55 -26.35 -4.99
N GLU A 217 -4.24 -26.31 -3.69
CA GLU A 217 -4.85 -25.38 -2.74
C GLU A 217 -4.53 -23.93 -3.10
N GLN A 218 -3.26 -23.59 -3.34
CA GLN A 218 -2.83 -22.26 -3.73
C GLN A 218 -3.51 -21.78 -5.03
N ARG A 219 -3.63 -22.68 -6.02
CA ARG A 219 -4.40 -22.38 -7.25
C ARG A 219 -5.88 -22.15 -6.94
N GLY A 220 -6.45 -22.89 -6.00
CA GLY A 220 -7.82 -22.71 -5.52
C GLY A 220 -8.04 -21.28 -4.97
N TRP A 221 -7.14 -20.79 -4.13
CA TRP A 221 -7.22 -19.43 -3.58
C TRP A 221 -7.07 -18.35 -4.65
N ARG A 222 -6.13 -18.52 -5.60
CA ARG A 222 -6.01 -17.59 -6.75
C ARG A 222 -7.27 -17.55 -7.59
N ASN A 223 -7.88 -18.71 -7.88
CA ASN A 223 -9.11 -18.79 -8.65
C ASN A 223 -10.28 -18.13 -7.93
N LEU A 224 -10.41 -18.32 -6.62
CA LEU A 224 -11.42 -17.63 -5.80
C LEU A 224 -11.27 -16.12 -5.89
N LEU A 225 -10.05 -15.61 -5.74
CA LEU A 225 -9.75 -14.18 -5.83
C LEU A 225 -10.09 -13.63 -7.22
N VAL A 226 -9.61 -14.29 -8.28
CA VAL A 226 -9.87 -13.88 -9.68
C VAL A 226 -11.36 -13.85 -9.98
N GLU A 227 -12.11 -14.86 -9.55
CA GLU A 227 -13.55 -14.94 -9.82
C GLU A 227 -14.32 -13.84 -9.07
N ALA A 228 -14.02 -13.60 -7.79
CA ALA A 228 -14.65 -12.55 -7.01
C ALA A 228 -14.38 -11.16 -7.61
N MET A 229 -13.15 -10.89 -8.02
CA MET A 229 -12.75 -9.64 -8.65
C MET A 229 -13.40 -9.46 -10.03
N ARG A 230 -13.40 -10.50 -10.86
CA ARG A 230 -13.98 -10.49 -12.20
C ARG A 230 -15.47 -10.14 -12.20
N LYS A 231 -16.24 -10.67 -11.25
CA LYS A 231 -17.68 -10.36 -11.10
C LYS A 231 -17.95 -8.87 -10.90
N GLN A 232 -17.00 -8.12 -10.37
CA GLN A 232 -17.13 -6.70 -10.10
C GLN A 232 -16.39 -5.81 -11.13
N GLY A 233 -15.95 -6.40 -12.27
CA GLY A 233 -15.37 -5.66 -13.40
C GLY A 233 -13.85 -5.49 -13.36
N PHE A 234 -13.16 -6.24 -12.51
CA PHE A 234 -11.69 -6.26 -12.49
C PHE A 234 -11.13 -7.37 -13.39
N GLY A 235 -10.10 -7.05 -14.16
CA GLY A 235 -9.29 -8.01 -14.91
C GLY A 235 -7.98 -8.30 -14.18
N ASN A 236 -7.60 -9.58 -14.09
CA ASN A 236 -6.32 -9.99 -13.54
C ASN A 236 -5.20 -9.88 -14.60
N TYR A 237 -3.99 -9.50 -14.18
CA TYR A 237 -2.79 -9.63 -15.00
C TYR A 237 -2.23 -11.06 -14.84
N ASP A 238 -2.17 -11.82 -15.90
CA ASP A 238 -1.89 -13.26 -15.89
C ASP A 238 -0.52 -13.66 -15.30
N ARG A 239 0.46 -12.74 -15.28
CA ARG A 239 1.79 -12.97 -14.70
C ARG A 239 1.89 -12.67 -13.21
N GLU A 240 0.84 -12.08 -12.61
CA GLU A 240 0.82 -11.63 -11.22
C GLU A 240 -0.54 -11.94 -10.60
N TRP A 241 -0.60 -12.96 -9.75
CA TRP A 241 -1.86 -13.40 -9.14
C TRP A 241 -2.53 -12.31 -8.30
N TRP A 242 -1.76 -11.32 -7.82
CA TRP A 242 -2.24 -10.22 -6.96
C TRP A 242 -2.74 -9.01 -7.74
N HIS A 243 -2.32 -8.82 -9.01
CA HIS A 243 -2.54 -7.59 -9.78
C HIS A 243 -3.87 -7.61 -10.55
N PHE A 244 -4.69 -6.58 -10.30
CA PHE A 244 -5.98 -6.40 -10.95
C PHE A 244 -6.16 -4.96 -11.45
N SER A 245 -6.82 -4.81 -12.60
CA SER A 245 -7.16 -3.51 -13.19
C SER A 245 -8.66 -3.42 -13.42
N TYR A 246 -9.25 -2.27 -13.10
CA TYR A 246 -10.67 -2.02 -13.27
C TYR A 246 -10.97 -1.47 -14.67
N ALA A 247 -11.81 -2.16 -15.43
CA ALA A 247 -12.12 -1.80 -16.81
C ALA A 247 -13.13 -0.64 -16.93
N GLY A 248 -13.92 -0.38 -15.88
CA GLY A 248 -15.02 0.57 -15.88
C GLY A 248 -14.63 2.05 -15.91
N SER A 249 -13.38 2.40 -15.60
CA SER A 249 -12.92 3.80 -15.49
C SER A 249 -12.52 4.45 -16.84
N GLY A 250 -12.61 3.75 -17.95
CA GLY A 250 -12.19 4.25 -19.25
C GLY A 250 -10.70 4.63 -19.33
N ARG A 251 -10.34 5.55 -20.23
CA ARG A 251 -8.98 6.10 -20.30
C ARG A 251 -8.72 7.05 -19.14
N ALA A 252 -7.84 6.66 -18.21
CA ALA A 252 -7.43 7.49 -17.10
C ALA A 252 -6.01 8.01 -17.28
N SER A 253 -5.76 9.27 -16.94
CA SER A 253 -4.42 9.87 -16.92
C SER A 253 -3.62 9.36 -15.74
N ALA A 254 -2.30 9.27 -15.89
CA ALA A 254 -1.39 9.02 -14.80
C ALA A 254 -1.17 10.27 -13.95
N TYR A 255 -1.02 10.11 -12.64
CA TYR A 255 -0.85 11.17 -11.66
C TYR A 255 0.46 11.04 -10.89
N ASP A 256 0.88 12.12 -10.22
CA ASP A 256 2.10 12.17 -9.41
C ASP A 256 1.90 12.95 -8.08
N PHE A 257 0.70 12.88 -7.47
CA PHE A 257 0.50 13.46 -6.15
C PHE A 257 0.99 12.52 -5.05
N PRO A 258 1.47 13.04 -3.90
CA PRO A 258 1.93 12.19 -2.80
C PRO A 258 0.76 11.52 -2.08
N ILE A 259 1.00 10.30 -1.61
CA ILE A 259 0.09 9.56 -0.72
C ILE A 259 0.37 10.03 0.70
N ARG A 260 -0.55 10.76 1.29
CA ARG A 260 -0.47 11.31 2.65
C ARG A 260 -1.46 10.62 3.57
N ALA A 261 -1.21 10.72 4.87
CA ALA A 261 -2.20 10.30 5.87
C ALA A 261 -3.50 11.09 5.69
N ARG A 262 -4.61 10.39 5.92
CA ARG A 262 -5.93 10.97 5.94
C ARG A 262 -6.17 11.81 7.19
#